data_7975fd002933fe5bce733ecb9f25353a
#
_entry.id   7975fd002933fe5bce733ecb9f25353a
#
_cell.length_a   1.000
_cell.length_b   1.000
_cell.length_c   1.000
_cell.angle_alpha   90.00
_cell.angle_beta   90.00
_cell.angle_gamma   90.00
#
_symmetry.space_group_name_H-M   'P 1'
#
loop_
_entity.id
_entity.type
_entity.pdbx_description
1 polymer ?
#
loop_
_entity_poly.entity_id
_entity_poly.type
_entity_poly.pdbx_seq_one_letter_code
_entity_poly.pdbx_strand_id
1 'polypeptide(L)'
;MKPTSWLAVAATALVPPFAAAQETTLKLVSAFPETATYVRHMTPWMQKFNAEGKGVLQINFIGGPKAIPTFEVGTSVKNGVVETAMTTGAFYTNLMPEADFLKLAQINVAEQRRNGAFDYINKVWNQKANLAYLARMVEDTPFHLYLTKKIDKPELKDLKIRVTPVYRYFFAAMGATLMQTAPGEVYTALERGVVDGYGWPIQGIFDQNWHEKTKYRVDPGFYNAEVSIIMNLDAYKKLNPAQRQFLEGQALALEAMNAVWKKLNEEDTKRQAQVGIQTITFDPATAKKYLDLAYEVAWASAVKASPEHGPQLKKLLSK
;
A
#
# COMPACT_ATOMS: atom_id res chain seq x y z
N MET A 1 70.97 18.80 -52.88
CA MET A 1 70.22 19.07 -51.68
C MET A 1 68.78 18.73 -51.98
N LYS A 2 68.21 17.67 -51.35
CA LYS A 2 66.80 17.27 -51.49
C LYS A 2 66.09 17.67 -50.20
N PRO A 3 64.92 18.29 -50.25
CA PRO A 3 64.15 18.59 -49.05
C PRO A 3 63.32 17.33 -48.60
N THR A 4 63.45 16.95 -47.33
CA THR A 4 62.73 15.89 -46.68
C THR A 4 61.39 16.45 -46.20
N SER A 5 60.28 15.96 -46.78
CA SER A 5 58.91 16.29 -46.38
C SER A 5 58.53 15.49 -45.15
N TRP A 6 58.13 16.12 -44.06
CA TRP A 6 57.55 15.49 -42.87
C TRP A 6 56.06 15.46 -43.03
N LEU A 7 55.47 14.25 -43.12
CA LEU A 7 54.05 13.99 -43.07
C LEU A 7 53.64 13.94 -41.57
N ALA A 8 52.90 14.95 -41.14
CA ALA A 8 52.25 14.93 -39.83
C ALA A 8 50.95 14.06 -39.93
N VAL A 9 50.95 12.92 -39.29
CA VAL A 9 49.74 12.07 -39.10
C VAL A 9 48.94 12.65 -37.96
N ALA A 10 47.79 13.29 -38.27
CA ALA A 10 46.83 13.72 -37.27
C ALA A 10 46.02 12.50 -36.79
N ALA A 11 46.27 12.04 -35.56
CA ALA A 11 45.49 11.02 -34.90
C ALA A 11 44.18 11.66 -34.43
N THR A 12 43.10 11.44 -35.18
CA THR A 12 41.73 11.74 -34.74
C THR A 12 41.31 10.74 -33.65
N ALA A 13 41.31 11.21 -32.38
CA ALA A 13 40.73 10.45 -31.27
C ALA A 13 39.21 10.31 -31.49
N LEU A 14 38.77 9.13 -31.88
CA LEU A 14 37.36 8.76 -31.86
C LEU A 14 36.93 8.74 -30.38
N VAL A 15 36.24 9.79 -29.93
CA VAL A 15 35.46 9.76 -28.67
C VAL A 15 34.27 8.88 -28.95
N PRO A 16 34.11 7.73 -28.24
CA PRO A 16 32.92 6.91 -28.42
C PRO A 16 31.70 7.76 -28.08
N PRO A 17 30.62 7.72 -28.88
CA PRO A 17 29.37 8.38 -28.52
C PRO A 17 28.93 7.81 -27.16
N PHE A 18 28.76 8.69 -26.17
CA PHE A 18 28.03 8.32 -24.97
C PHE A 18 26.68 7.77 -25.44
N ALA A 19 26.47 6.48 -25.35
CA ALA A 19 25.17 5.89 -25.59
C ALA A 19 24.21 6.57 -24.61
N ALA A 20 23.40 7.50 -25.11
CA ALA A 20 22.32 8.07 -24.34
C ALA A 20 21.51 6.90 -23.78
N ALA A 21 21.48 6.74 -22.49
CA ALA A 21 20.74 5.66 -21.87
C ALA A 21 19.27 5.79 -22.34
N GLN A 22 18.76 4.77 -23.01
CA GLN A 22 17.41 4.78 -23.56
C GLN A 22 16.40 4.97 -22.42
N GLU A 23 15.52 5.98 -22.56
CA GLU A 23 14.43 6.21 -21.64
C GLU A 23 13.58 4.92 -21.49
N THR A 24 13.29 4.54 -20.26
CA THR A 24 12.43 3.39 -19.94
C THR A 24 11.10 3.90 -19.42
N THR A 25 9.99 3.32 -19.89
CA THR A 25 8.64 3.59 -19.37
C THR A 25 8.13 2.39 -18.60
N LEU A 26 7.77 2.59 -17.33
CA LEU A 26 7.17 1.60 -16.45
C LEU A 26 5.65 1.75 -16.48
N LYS A 27 4.92 0.67 -16.76
CA LYS A 27 3.47 0.64 -16.56
C LYS A 27 3.19 0.57 -15.06
N LEU A 28 2.27 1.41 -14.59
CA LEU A 28 1.81 1.43 -13.20
C LEU A 28 0.30 1.21 -13.19
N VAL A 29 -0.16 0.23 -12.42
CA VAL A 29 -1.58 -0.03 -12.18
C VAL A 29 -1.91 0.23 -10.71
N SER A 30 -3.15 0.64 -10.42
CA SER A 30 -3.67 0.75 -9.06
C SER A 30 -4.59 -0.41 -8.71
N ALA A 31 -4.41 -0.98 -7.52
CA ALA A 31 -5.37 -1.93 -6.96
C ALA A 31 -6.64 -1.25 -6.41
N PHE A 32 -6.66 0.09 -6.37
CA PHE A 32 -7.80 0.90 -5.92
C PHE A 32 -8.46 1.61 -7.10
N PRO A 33 -9.78 1.91 -7.02
CA PRO A 33 -10.45 2.74 -8.01
C PRO A 33 -9.75 4.09 -8.19
N GLU A 34 -9.79 4.63 -9.39
CA GLU A 34 -9.12 5.90 -9.73
C GLU A 34 -9.67 7.09 -8.92
N THR A 35 -10.91 6.99 -8.43
CA THR A 35 -11.54 7.96 -7.53
C THR A 35 -11.04 7.88 -6.09
N ALA A 36 -10.30 6.84 -5.71
CA ALA A 36 -9.81 6.66 -4.35
C ALA A 36 -8.83 7.79 -3.94
N THR A 37 -8.94 8.23 -2.70
CA THR A 37 -8.07 9.27 -2.12
C THR A 37 -6.59 8.94 -2.33
N TYR A 38 -6.19 7.68 -2.19
CA TYR A 38 -4.80 7.25 -2.39
C TYR A 38 -4.30 7.48 -3.82
N VAL A 39 -5.13 7.21 -4.83
CA VAL A 39 -4.78 7.43 -6.25
C VAL A 39 -4.69 8.93 -6.54
N ARG A 40 -5.65 9.73 -6.04
CA ARG A 40 -5.60 11.19 -6.19
C ARG A 40 -4.35 11.80 -5.57
N HIS A 41 -3.91 11.29 -4.41
CA HIS A 41 -2.66 11.75 -3.77
C HIS A 41 -1.40 11.33 -4.53
N MET A 42 -1.40 10.19 -5.20
CA MET A 42 -0.28 9.75 -6.01
C MET A 42 -0.15 10.55 -7.32
N THR A 43 -1.25 11.09 -7.84
CA THR A 43 -1.27 11.76 -9.16
C THR A 43 -0.25 12.91 -9.29
N PRO A 44 -0.12 13.86 -8.34
CA PRO A 44 0.90 14.90 -8.43
C PRO A 44 2.32 14.36 -8.41
N TRP A 45 2.57 13.30 -7.64
CA TRP A 45 3.86 12.64 -7.62
C TRP A 45 4.19 12.00 -8.98
N MET A 46 3.24 11.31 -9.62
CA MET A 46 3.45 10.74 -10.97
C MET A 46 3.76 11.82 -12.01
N GLN A 47 3.06 12.96 -11.93
CA GLN A 47 3.31 14.10 -12.83
C GLN A 47 4.74 14.64 -12.64
N LYS A 48 5.17 14.81 -11.38
CA LYS A 48 6.52 15.25 -11.03
C LYS A 48 7.57 14.20 -11.46
N PHE A 49 7.32 12.91 -11.18
CA PHE A 49 8.17 11.80 -11.62
C PHE A 49 8.44 11.89 -13.13
N ASN A 50 7.39 12.04 -13.93
CA ASN A 50 7.50 12.11 -15.38
C ASN A 50 8.18 13.40 -15.87
N ALA A 51 7.95 14.53 -15.18
CA ALA A 51 8.62 15.79 -15.53
C ALA A 51 10.13 15.74 -15.29
N GLU A 52 10.54 15.17 -14.15
CA GLU A 52 11.95 15.07 -13.74
C GLU A 52 12.69 13.89 -14.41
N GLY A 53 11.95 12.85 -14.76
CA GLY A 53 12.49 11.61 -15.34
C GLY A 53 12.61 11.59 -16.85
N LYS A 54 12.39 12.73 -17.55
CA LYS A 54 12.56 12.82 -19.01
C LYS A 54 13.96 12.38 -19.45
N GLY A 55 14.00 11.46 -20.41
CA GLY A 55 15.24 10.87 -20.91
C GLY A 55 15.84 9.79 -20.02
N VAL A 56 15.26 9.50 -18.85
CA VAL A 56 15.74 8.51 -17.88
C VAL A 56 14.69 7.44 -17.62
N LEU A 57 13.58 7.81 -16.96
CA LEU A 57 12.55 6.87 -16.52
C LEU A 57 11.19 7.55 -16.43
N GLN A 58 10.17 6.94 -17.00
CA GLN A 58 8.80 7.44 -17.03
C GLN A 58 7.84 6.44 -16.39
N ILE A 59 6.69 6.91 -15.91
CA ILE A 59 5.55 6.10 -15.48
C ILE A 59 4.39 6.31 -16.46
N ASN A 60 3.83 5.21 -16.95
CA ASN A 60 2.56 5.17 -17.66
C ASN A 60 1.50 4.56 -16.74
N PHE A 61 0.65 5.39 -16.16
CA PHE A 61 -0.48 4.92 -15.34
C PHE A 61 -1.57 4.35 -16.23
N ILE A 62 -1.82 3.04 -16.12
CA ILE A 62 -2.75 2.30 -16.98
C ILE A 62 -4.16 2.15 -16.37
N GLY A 63 -4.41 2.71 -15.18
CA GLY A 63 -5.71 2.73 -14.53
C GLY A 63 -5.81 1.89 -13.25
N GLY A 64 -7.04 1.68 -12.82
CA GLY A 64 -7.39 0.96 -11.59
C GLY A 64 -7.93 -0.47 -11.84
N PRO A 65 -8.90 -0.95 -10.99
CA PRO A 65 -9.43 -2.32 -11.04
C PRO A 65 -10.12 -2.72 -12.35
N LYS A 66 -10.43 -1.77 -13.23
CA LYS A 66 -10.93 -2.05 -14.59
C LYS A 66 -9.81 -2.55 -15.50
N ALA A 67 -8.57 -2.12 -15.29
CA ALA A 67 -7.41 -2.58 -16.05
C ALA A 67 -6.92 -3.95 -15.54
N ILE A 68 -6.77 -4.10 -14.23
CA ILE A 68 -6.40 -5.36 -13.55
C ILE A 68 -7.22 -5.46 -12.26
N PRO A 69 -7.98 -6.55 -12.04
CA PRO A 69 -8.77 -6.74 -10.83
C PRO A 69 -7.93 -6.61 -9.55
N THR A 70 -8.50 -5.99 -8.50
CA THR A 70 -7.83 -5.63 -7.24
C THR A 70 -6.91 -6.73 -6.68
N PHE A 71 -7.39 -7.97 -6.60
CA PHE A 71 -6.66 -9.09 -6.00
C PHE A 71 -5.73 -9.82 -6.99
N GLU A 72 -5.73 -9.42 -8.27
CA GLU A 72 -4.84 -9.95 -9.31
C GLU A 72 -3.60 -9.06 -9.53
N VAL A 73 -3.60 -7.85 -8.98
CA VAL A 73 -2.54 -6.86 -9.20
C VAL A 73 -1.17 -7.40 -8.77
N GLY A 74 -1.07 -7.99 -7.56
CA GLY A 74 0.20 -8.54 -7.07
C GLY A 74 0.75 -9.66 -7.97
N THR A 75 -0.12 -10.57 -8.42
CA THR A 75 0.24 -11.65 -9.36
C THR A 75 0.69 -11.09 -10.72
N SER A 76 0.02 -10.05 -11.21
CA SER A 76 0.37 -9.40 -12.47
C SER A 76 1.74 -8.74 -12.43
N VAL A 77 2.10 -8.09 -11.31
CA VAL A 77 3.45 -7.52 -11.11
C VAL A 77 4.48 -8.65 -10.98
N LYS A 78 4.23 -9.68 -10.15
CA LYS A 78 5.11 -10.84 -10.02
C LYS A 78 5.48 -11.45 -11.37
N ASN A 79 4.51 -11.59 -12.26
CA ASN A 79 4.68 -12.22 -13.57
C ASN A 79 5.16 -11.25 -14.66
N GLY A 80 5.38 -9.96 -14.35
CA GLY A 80 5.85 -8.96 -15.31
C GLY A 80 4.83 -8.55 -16.36
N VAL A 81 3.52 -8.75 -16.11
CA VAL A 81 2.44 -8.22 -16.97
C VAL A 81 2.43 -6.69 -16.94
N VAL A 82 2.70 -6.15 -15.76
CA VAL A 82 3.00 -4.74 -15.50
C VAL A 82 4.24 -4.64 -14.63
N GLU A 83 5.03 -3.58 -14.81
CA GLU A 83 6.27 -3.38 -14.08
C GLU A 83 6.02 -2.97 -12.63
N THR A 84 5.02 -2.12 -12.38
CA THR A 84 4.77 -1.54 -11.06
C THR A 84 3.29 -1.51 -10.69
N ALA A 85 3.01 -1.50 -9.40
CA ALA A 85 1.66 -1.30 -8.91
C ALA A 85 1.62 -0.48 -7.62
N MET A 86 0.55 0.31 -7.47
CA MET A 86 0.08 0.83 -6.20
C MET A 86 -0.91 -0.16 -5.59
N THR A 87 -0.55 -0.76 -4.46
CA THR A 87 -1.38 -1.77 -3.81
C THR A 87 -1.16 -1.79 -2.29
N THR A 88 -1.83 -2.68 -1.59
CA THR A 88 -1.58 -3.00 -0.18
C THR A 88 -1.20 -4.47 -0.05
N GLY A 89 -0.36 -4.78 0.92
CA GLY A 89 0.07 -6.16 1.18
C GLY A 89 -1.09 -7.15 1.35
N ALA A 90 -2.19 -6.69 1.91
CA ALA A 90 -3.41 -7.49 2.08
C ALA A 90 -4.02 -8.01 0.77
N PHE A 91 -3.74 -7.39 -0.37
CA PHE A 91 -4.36 -7.78 -1.65
C PHE A 91 -3.55 -8.84 -2.42
N TYR A 92 -2.35 -9.19 -1.94
CA TYR A 92 -1.52 -10.24 -2.56
C TYR A 92 -1.00 -11.27 -1.54
N THR A 93 -1.76 -11.52 -0.47
CA THR A 93 -1.45 -12.55 0.54
C THR A 93 -1.46 -13.97 -0.03
N ASN A 94 -2.09 -14.19 -1.17
CA ASN A 94 -2.02 -15.43 -1.96
C ASN A 94 -0.61 -15.72 -2.49
N LEU A 95 0.22 -14.71 -2.69
CA LEU A 95 1.62 -14.88 -3.09
C LEU A 95 2.53 -15.13 -1.91
N MET A 96 2.26 -14.44 -0.79
CA MET A 96 3.05 -14.51 0.42
C MET A 96 2.26 -13.95 1.61
N PRO A 97 2.10 -14.70 2.70
CA PRO A 97 1.35 -14.24 3.87
C PRO A 97 2.00 -13.04 4.57
N GLU A 98 3.32 -12.87 4.46
CA GLU A 98 4.10 -11.78 5.06
C GLU A 98 3.62 -10.40 4.60
N ALA A 99 3.03 -10.32 3.41
CA ALA A 99 2.51 -9.07 2.87
C ALA A 99 1.45 -8.43 3.79
N ASP A 100 0.65 -9.24 4.49
CA ASP A 100 -0.37 -8.77 5.42
C ASP A 100 0.20 -8.23 6.77
N PHE A 101 1.50 -8.44 7.05
CA PHE A 101 2.10 -8.02 8.33
C PHE A 101 2.38 -6.52 8.39
N LEU A 102 2.50 -5.86 7.24
CA LEU A 102 2.83 -4.43 7.16
C LEU A 102 1.77 -3.53 7.81
N LYS A 103 0.51 -3.97 7.88
CA LYS A 103 -0.56 -3.28 8.62
C LYS A 103 -0.33 -3.23 10.14
N LEU A 104 0.48 -4.15 10.67
CA LEU A 104 0.78 -4.29 12.09
C LEU A 104 1.96 -3.42 12.53
N ALA A 105 2.60 -2.72 11.58
CA ALA A 105 3.72 -1.84 11.89
C ALA A 105 3.30 -0.73 12.85
N GLN A 106 4.02 -0.61 13.97
CA GLN A 106 3.85 0.43 14.99
C GLN A 106 4.87 1.56 14.85
N ILE A 107 5.76 1.45 13.87
CA ILE A 107 6.78 2.43 13.51
C ILE A 107 6.57 2.88 12.07
N ASN A 108 6.91 4.14 11.78
CA ASN A 108 6.78 4.70 10.45
C ASN A 108 7.85 4.15 9.47
N VAL A 109 7.67 4.40 8.18
CA VAL A 109 8.57 3.89 7.14
C VAL A 109 10.00 4.43 7.27
N ALA A 110 10.17 5.67 7.72
CA ALA A 110 11.49 6.24 7.96
C ALA A 110 12.24 5.47 9.07
N GLU A 111 11.56 5.06 10.14
CA GLU A 111 12.13 4.19 11.15
C GLU A 111 12.41 2.78 10.64
N GLN A 112 11.50 2.23 9.81
CA GLN A 112 11.70 0.93 9.18
C GLN A 112 12.96 0.90 8.29
N ARG A 113 13.28 2.01 7.62
CA ARG A 113 14.54 2.15 6.86
C ARG A 113 15.77 2.21 7.77
N ARG A 114 15.66 2.90 8.92
CA ARG A 114 16.78 3.02 9.87
C ARG A 114 17.08 1.73 10.64
N ASN A 115 16.05 0.98 11.03
CA ASN A 115 16.22 -0.24 11.85
C ASN A 115 16.42 -1.53 11.03
N GLY A 116 16.47 -1.42 9.70
CA GLY A 116 16.65 -2.55 8.79
C GLY A 116 15.38 -3.34 8.45
N ALA A 117 14.20 -2.92 8.94
CA ALA A 117 12.92 -3.56 8.60
C ALA A 117 12.64 -3.49 7.11
N PHE A 118 12.88 -2.32 6.49
CA PHE A 118 12.65 -2.12 5.08
C PHE A 118 13.50 -3.05 4.20
N ASP A 119 14.77 -3.22 4.54
CA ASP A 119 15.68 -4.14 3.83
C ASP A 119 15.27 -5.58 4.02
N TYR A 120 14.83 -5.95 5.23
CA TYR A 120 14.33 -7.30 5.52
C TYR A 120 13.02 -7.59 4.76
N ILE A 121 12.10 -6.63 4.67
CA ILE A 121 10.91 -6.70 3.82
C ILE A 121 11.33 -6.98 2.38
N ASN A 122 12.23 -6.17 1.80
CA ASN A 122 12.70 -6.38 0.44
C ASN A 122 13.33 -7.75 0.23
N LYS A 123 14.15 -8.22 1.17
CA LYS A 123 14.71 -9.58 1.11
C LYS A 123 13.61 -10.64 0.97
N VAL A 124 12.57 -10.58 1.80
CA VAL A 124 11.47 -11.54 1.79
C VAL A 124 10.64 -11.44 0.49
N TRP A 125 10.29 -10.22 0.06
CA TRP A 125 9.54 -9.97 -1.18
C TRP A 125 10.29 -10.44 -2.43
N ASN A 126 11.60 -10.17 -2.48
CA ASN A 126 12.46 -10.61 -3.57
C ASN A 126 12.49 -12.16 -3.67
N GLN A 127 12.67 -12.82 -2.54
CA GLN A 127 12.82 -14.28 -2.49
C GLN A 127 11.51 -15.03 -2.79
N LYS A 128 10.38 -14.55 -2.22
CA LYS A 128 9.12 -15.30 -2.26
C LYS A 128 8.22 -14.94 -3.44
N ALA A 129 8.27 -13.70 -3.91
CA ALA A 129 7.29 -13.20 -4.85
C ALA A 129 7.89 -12.52 -6.10
N ASN A 130 9.19 -12.50 -6.29
CA ASN A 130 9.84 -11.75 -7.39
C ASN A 130 9.41 -10.28 -7.42
N LEU A 131 9.25 -9.67 -6.24
CA LEU A 131 8.82 -8.29 -6.05
C LEU A 131 9.93 -7.47 -5.38
N ALA A 132 10.06 -6.21 -5.76
CA ALA A 132 10.75 -5.17 -5.02
C ALA A 132 9.70 -4.26 -4.35
N TYR A 133 9.83 -4.04 -3.04
CA TYR A 133 9.02 -3.10 -2.27
C TYR A 133 9.70 -1.73 -2.33
N LEU A 134 9.13 -0.77 -3.06
CA LEU A 134 9.82 0.49 -3.37
C LEU A 134 9.54 1.59 -2.35
N ALA A 135 8.28 1.76 -1.97
CA ALA A 135 7.86 2.84 -1.08
C ALA A 135 6.58 2.48 -0.33
N ARG A 136 6.43 2.99 0.89
CA ARG A 136 5.18 3.02 1.63
C ARG A 136 4.60 4.43 1.60
N MET A 137 3.50 4.61 0.89
CA MET A 137 2.89 5.93 0.66
C MET A 137 1.72 6.27 1.58
N VAL A 138 1.27 5.33 2.42
CA VAL A 138 0.23 5.55 3.43
C VAL A 138 0.66 4.91 4.74
N GLU A 139 0.63 5.71 5.80
CA GLU A 139 0.89 5.29 7.18
C GLU A 139 0.13 6.21 8.16
N ASP A 140 0.20 5.93 9.45
CA ASP A 140 -0.48 6.68 10.52
C ASP A 140 -2.00 6.86 10.27
N THR A 141 -2.59 5.94 9.53
CA THR A 141 -3.99 5.97 9.12
C THR A 141 -4.69 4.73 9.67
N PRO A 142 -5.37 4.86 10.83
CA PRO A 142 -5.99 3.70 11.48
C PRO A 142 -7.17 3.16 10.69
N PHE A 143 -7.37 1.85 10.78
CA PHE A 143 -8.62 1.21 10.35
C PHE A 143 -9.68 1.35 11.43
N HIS A 144 -10.92 1.43 11.00
CA HIS A 144 -12.10 1.40 11.85
C HIS A 144 -13.10 0.34 11.39
N LEU A 145 -13.94 -0.09 12.31
CA LEU A 145 -15.15 -0.84 12.02
C LEU A 145 -16.28 0.17 11.80
N TYR A 146 -16.94 0.07 10.65
CA TYR A 146 -18.10 0.87 10.27
C TYR A 146 -19.34 -0.02 10.23
N LEU A 147 -20.45 0.47 10.76
CA LEU A 147 -21.67 -0.31 10.94
C LEU A 147 -22.93 0.43 10.50
N THR A 148 -23.92 -0.32 10.04
CA THR A 148 -25.28 0.16 9.79
C THR A 148 -26.16 0.08 11.05
N LYS A 149 -25.75 -0.71 12.06
CA LYS A 149 -26.44 -0.94 13.33
C LYS A 149 -25.51 -0.64 14.51
N LYS A 150 -26.06 -0.14 15.61
CA LYS A 150 -25.30 0.10 16.84
C LYS A 150 -24.92 -1.20 17.53
N ILE A 151 -23.72 -1.22 18.10
CA ILE A 151 -23.28 -2.24 19.06
C ILE A 151 -22.95 -1.57 20.39
N ASP A 152 -23.20 -2.25 21.51
CA ASP A 152 -22.91 -1.72 22.85
C ASP A 152 -21.60 -2.26 23.43
N LYS A 153 -21.08 -3.34 22.86
CA LYS A 153 -19.83 -3.99 23.22
C LYS A 153 -19.12 -4.51 21.96
N PRO A 154 -17.81 -4.80 22.02
CA PRO A 154 -17.05 -5.27 20.85
C PRO A 154 -17.33 -6.73 20.51
N GLU A 155 -18.59 -7.03 20.19
CA GLU A 155 -19.07 -8.32 19.72
C GLU A 155 -19.83 -8.13 18.41
N LEU A 156 -19.56 -9.00 17.44
CA LEU A 156 -20.15 -8.95 16.09
C LEU A 156 -20.99 -10.18 15.78
N LYS A 157 -21.44 -10.88 16.84
CA LYS A 157 -22.34 -12.03 16.69
C LYS A 157 -23.59 -11.60 15.89
N ASP A 158 -24.00 -12.45 14.96
CA ASP A 158 -25.17 -12.24 14.07
C ASP A 158 -25.02 -11.06 13.09
N LEU A 159 -23.83 -10.44 13.00
CA LEU A 159 -23.54 -9.42 12.00
C LEU A 159 -22.70 -10.00 10.85
N LYS A 160 -23.08 -9.62 9.64
CA LYS A 160 -22.33 -9.91 8.42
C LYS A 160 -21.41 -8.74 8.12
N ILE A 161 -20.10 -8.95 8.21
CA ILE A 161 -19.11 -7.88 8.06
C ILE A 161 -18.30 -8.10 6.78
N ARG A 162 -18.29 -7.08 5.94
CA ARG A 162 -17.42 -7.06 4.77
C ARG A 162 -15.97 -6.96 5.22
N VAL A 163 -15.13 -7.83 4.68
CA VAL A 163 -13.71 -7.88 4.98
C VAL A 163 -12.85 -7.89 3.71
N THR A 164 -11.62 -7.45 3.89
CA THR A 164 -10.45 -7.89 3.12
C THR A 164 -9.59 -8.77 4.04
N PRO A 165 -8.49 -9.37 3.58
CA PRO A 165 -7.58 -10.10 4.47
C PRO A 165 -7.10 -9.29 5.68
N VAL A 166 -7.03 -7.95 5.57
CA VAL A 166 -6.53 -7.03 6.62
C VAL A 166 -7.08 -7.34 8.02
N TYR A 167 -8.40 -7.45 8.15
CA TYR A 167 -9.09 -7.55 9.46
C TYR A 167 -9.87 -8.84 9.65
N ARG A 168 -9.64 -9.82 8.78
CA ARG A 168 -10.35 -11.12 8.82
C ARG A 168 -10.27 -11.78 10.18
N TYR A 169 -9.07 -11.96 10.73
CA TYR A 169 -8.86 -12.65 11.99
C TYR A 169 -9.47 -11.91 13.17
N PHE A 170 -9.37 -10.59 13.16
CA PHE A 170 -9.90 -9.76 14.22
C PHE A 170 -11.44 -9.81 14.26
N PHE A 171 -12.11 -9.59 13.14
CA PHE A 171 -13.57 -9.63 13.10
C PHE A 171 -14.15 -11.04 13.28
N ALA A 172 -13.40 -12.08 12.86
CA ALA A 172 -13.75 -13.47 13.20
C ALA A 172 -13.69 -13.71 14.72
N ALA A 173 -12.66 -13.23 15.39
CA ALA A 173 -12.53 -13.34 16.85
C ALA A 173 -13.63 -12.58 17.62
N MET A 174 -14.19 -11.51 17.02
CA MET A 174 -15.36 -10.80 17.54
C MET A 174 -16.71 -11.50 17.22
N GLY A 175 -16.69 -12.63 16.50
CA GLY A 175 -17.89 -13.44 16.21
C GLY A 175 -18.63 -13.07 14.92
N ALA A 176 -18.05 -12.23 14.04
CA ALA A 176 -18.70 -11.83 12.78
C ALA A 176 -18.82 -12.97 11.77
N THR A 177 -19.89 -12.96 10.99
CA THR A 177 -19.93 -13.66 9.69
C THR A 177 -19.22 -12.84 8.65
N LEU A 178 -18.16 -13.40 8.05
CA LEU A 178 -17.27 -12.63 7.17
C LEU A 178 -17.65 -12.79 5.69
N MET A 179 -17.67 -11.66 4.97
CA MET A 179 -17.89 -11.61 3.53
C MET A 179 -16.74 -10.83 2.86
N GLN A 180 -15.92 -11.51 2.05
CA GLN A 180 -14.83 -10.86 1.35
C GLN A 180 -15.31 -10.31 0.02
N THR A 181 -15.15 -8.98 -0.18
CA THR A 181 -15.42 -8.31 -1.46
C THR A 181 -14.37 -7.22 -1.74
N ALA A 182 -14.21 -6.90 -3.02
CA ALA A 182 -13.37 -5.77 -3.46
C ALA A 182 -13.96 -4.42 -3.01
N PRO A 183 -13.15 -3.35 -2.89
CA PRO A 183 -13.65 -2.04 -2.46
C PRO A 183 -14.80 -1.50 -3.33
N GLY A 184 -14.75 -1.69 -4.65
CA GLY A 184 -15.80 -1.20 -5.56
C GLY A 184 -17.18 -1.85 -5.38
N GLU A 185 -17.28 -2.95 -4.61
CA GLU A 185 -18.53 -3.71 -4.41
C GLU A 185 -19.25 -3.37 -3.08
N VAL A 186 -18.58 -2.61 -2.19
CA VAL A 186 -19.05 -2.39 -0.81
C VAL A 186 -20.34 -1.59 -0.76
N TYR A 187 -20.48 -0.54 -1.56
CA TYR A 187 -21.72 0.26 -1.59
C TYR A 187 -22.95 -0.60 -1.90
N THR A 188 -22.87 -1.41 -2.95
CA THR A 188 -23.97 -2.30 -3.34
C THR A 188 -24.24 -3.38 -2.30
N ALA A 189 -23.20 -3.92 -1.64
CA ALA A 189 -23.38 -4.91 -0.56
C ALA A 189 -24.11 -4.32 0.66
N LEU A 190 -23.77 -3.07 1.03
CA LEU A 190 -24.48 -2.33 2.09
C LEU A 190 -25.91 -1.98 1.69
N GLU A 191 -26.11 -1.46 0.48
CA GLU A 191 -27.43 -1.07 -0.02
C GLU A 191 -28.43 -2.24 -0.06
N ARG A 192 -27.95 -3.41 -0.46
CA ARG A 192 -28.78 -4.63 -0.54
C ARG A 192 -28.89 -5.37 0.80
N GLY A 193 -28.28 -4.88 1.87
CA GLY A 193 -28.27 -5.54 3.17
C GLY A 193 -27.52 -6.89 3.19
N VAL A 194 -26.63 -7.11 2.22
CA VAL A 194 -25.76 -8.31 2.17
C VAL A 194 -24.77 -8.29 3.31
N VAL A 195 -24.35 -7.08 3.74
CA VAL A 195 -23.49 -6.86 4.91
C VAL A 195 -24.07 -5.79 5.82
N ASP A 196 -23.80 -5.91 7.13
CA ASP A 196 -24.19 -4.98 8.19
C ASP A 196 -23.09 -3.97 8.53
N GLY A 197 -21.92 -4.12 7.93
CA GLY A 197 -20.78 -3.24 8.17
C GLY A 197 -19.53 -3.69 7.43
N TYR A 198 -18.46 -2.95 7.66
CA TYR A 198 -17.18 -3.18 6.96
C TYR A 198 -16.00 -2.62 7.78
N GLY A 199 -14.80 -3.14 7.51
CA GLY A 199 -13.56 -2.50 7.92
C GLY A 199 -13.04 -1.58 6.83
N TRP A 200 -12.57 -0.38 7.21
CA TRP A 200 -11.89 0.56 6.31
C TRP A 200 -11.04 1.55 7.11
N PRO A 201 -10.00 2.15 6.50
CA PRO A 201 -9.29 3.26 7.12
C PRO A 201 -10.21 4.44 7.43
N ILE A 202 -9.75 5.34 8.31
CA ILE A 202 -10.50 6.56 8.64
C ILE A 202 -10.84 7.40 7.40
N GLN A 203 -10.02 7.33 6.38
CA GLN A 203 -10.20 7.97 5.09
C GLN A 203 -10.87 7.06 4.07
N GLY A 204 -11.48 7.66 3.05
CA GLY A 204 -11.90 6.98 1.84
C GLY A 204 -13.34 6.49 1.81
N ILE A 205 -14.12 6.56 2.91
CA ILE A 205 -15.53 6.14 2.89
C ILE A 205 -16.41 7.07 2.03
N PHE A 206 -15.92 8.27 1.75
CA PHE A 206 -16.57 9.24 0.85
C PHE A 206 -16.24 8.99 -0.62
N ASP A 207 -15.15 8.33 -0.92
CA ASP A 207 -14.65 8.12 -2.29
C ASP A 207 -15.62 7.33 -3.17
N GLN A 208 -16.42 6.46 -2.56
CA GLN A 208 -17.41 5.61 -3.21
C GLN A 208 -18.77 5.65 -2.50
N ASN A 209 -19.07 6.77 -1.86
CA ASN A 209 -20.35 7.08 -1.21
C ASN A 209 -20.77 6.12 -0.08
N TRP A 210 -19.85 5.35 0.51
CA TRP A 210 -20.19 4.40 1.59
C TRP A 210 -20.78 5.09 2.82
N HIS A 211 -20.43 6.36 3.03
CA HIS A 211 -20.97 7.19 4.10
C HIS A 211 -22.49 7.29 4.08
N GLU A 212 -23.15 7.22 2.92
CA GLU A 212 -24.63 7.25 2.79
C GLU A 212 -25.30 6.05 3.46
N LYS A 213 -24.62 4.91 3.57
CA LYS A 213 -25.12 3.67 4.16
C LYS A 213 -24.55 3.42 5.56
N THR A 214 -23.60 4.24 6.02
CA THR A 214 -22.91 4.09 7.30
C THR A 214 -23.58 4.93 8.38
N LYS A 215 -23.86 4.34 9.54
CA LYS A 215 -24.44 5.04 10.69
C LYS A 215 -23.48 5.18 11.85
N TYR A 216 -22.57 4.25 12.00
CA TYR A 216 -21.67 4.17 13.15
C TYR A 216 -20.24 3.89 12.74
N ARG A 217 -19.30 4.51 13.44
CA ARG A 217 -17.87 4.18 13.44
C ARG A 217 -17.44 3.77 14.84
N VAL A 218 -16.70 2.70 14.97
CA VAL A 218 -16.15 2.22 16.25
C VAL A 218 -14.78 2.82 16.48
N ASP A 219 -14.57 3.45 17.64
CA ASP A 219 -13.30 3.94 18.14
C ASP A 219 -12.90 3.16 19.42
N PRO A 220 -11.60 2.93 19.66
CA PRO A 220 -10.48 3.40 18.86
C PRO A 220 -10.29 2.64 17.56
N GLY A 221 -9.60 3.25 16.59
CA GLY A 221 -9.11 2.56 15.42
C GLY A 221 -8.01 1.55 15.76
N PHE A 222 -7.79 0.58 14.88
CA PHE A 222 -6.84 -0.52 15.04
C PHE A 222 -5.97 -0.64 13.79
N TYR A 223 -4.80 -1.28 13.89
CA TYR A 223 -3.81 -1.40 12.81
C TYR A 223 -3.48 -0.07 12.13
N ASN A 224 -2.68 -0.13 11.07
CA ASN A 224 -2.38 1.03 10.22
C ASN A 224 -2.58 0.66 8.76
N ALA A 225 -3.24 1.53 8.01
CA ALA A 225 -3.29 1.38 6.58
C ALA A 225 -1.87 1.40 6.02
N GLU A 226 -1.64 0.49 5.10
CA GLU A 226 -0.42 0.41 4.33
C GLU A 226 -0.81 0.40 2.86
N VAL A 227 -0.37 1.40 2.12
CA VAL A 227 -0.41 1.41 0.67
C VAL A 227 1.01 1.65 0.18
N SER A 228 1.42 0.85 -0.76
CA SER A 228 2.81 0.81 -1.23
C SER A 228 2.91 0.79 -2.74
N ILE A 229 4.09 1.13 -3.22
CA ILE A 229 4.50 0.85 -4.60
C ILE A 229 5.36 -0.42 -4.57
N ILE A 230 4.93 -1.42 -5.31
CA ILE A 230 5.71 -2.63 -5.59
C ILE A 230 6.11 -2.68 -7.04
N MET A 231 7.24 -3.33 -7.34
CA MET A 231 7.76 -3.48 -8.69
C MET A 231 8.17 -4.93 -8.95
N ASN A 232 8.03 -5.39 -10.19
CA ASN A 232 8.62 -6.65 -10.63
C ASN A 232 10.13 -6.60 -10.44
N LEU A 233 10.70 -7.60 -9.74
CA LEU A 233 12.13 -7.60 -9.39
C LEU A 233 13.03 -7.72 -10.63
N ASP A 234 12.60 -8.47 -11.65
CA ASP A 234 13.40 -8.61 -12.88
C ASP A 234 13.40 -7.31 -13.68
N ALA A 235 12.26 -6.58 -13.70
CA ALA A 235 12.19 -5.25 -14.30
C ALA A 235 13.08 -4.26 -13.53
N TYR A 236 13.08 -4.30 -12.19
CA TYR A 236 13.97 -3.48 -11.36
C TYR A 236 15.46 -3.77 -11.66
N LYS A 237 15.85 -5.04 -11.78
CA LYS A 237 17.22 -5.45 -12.07
C LYS A 237 17.69 -5.01 -13.46
N LYS A 238 16.79 -4.85 -14.42
CA LYS A 238 17.09 -4.36 -15.79
C LYS A 238 17.36 -2.86 -15.84
N LEU A 239 16.95 -2.09 -14.84
CA LEU A 239 17.23 -0.65 -14.78
C LEU A 239 18.73 -0.43 -14.66
N ASN A 240 19.25 0.54 -15.40
CA ASN A 240 20.65 0.97 -15.27
C ASN A 240 20.87 1.75 -13.95
N PRO A 241 22.11 2.02 -13.52
CA PRO A 241 22.37 2.70 -12.25
C PRO A 241 21.69 4.07 -12.12
N ALA A 242 21.65 4.88 -13.17
CA ALA A 242 21.01 6.19 -13.15
C ALA A 242 19.48 6.09 -12.98
N GLN A 243 18.85 5.14 -13.67
CA GLN A 243 17.42 4.85 -13.54
C GLN A 243 17.06 4.35 -12.15
N ARG A 244 17.88 3.46 -11.54
CA ARG A 244 17.66 2.99 -10.17
C ARG A 244 17.79 4.13 -9.16
N GLN A 245 18.86 4.92 -9.25
CA GLN A 245 19.05 6.07 -8.37
C GLN A 245 17.88 7.07 -8.46
N PHE A 246 17.41 7.35 -9.68
CA PHE A 246 16.25 8.21 -9.89
C PHE A 246 15.00 7.60 -9.24
N LEU A 247 14.71 6.32 -9.50
CA LEU A 247 13.54 5.61 -8.92
C LEU A 247 13.56 5.61 -7.39
N GLU A 248 14.72 5.33 -6.78
CA GLU A 248 14.90 5.33 -5.32
C GLU A 248 14.71 6.73 -4.72
N GLY A 249 15.23 7.76 -5.39
CA GLY A 249 14.99 9.16 -5.00
C GLY A 249 13.50 9.54 -5.05
N GLN A 250 12.80 9.10 -6.09
CA GLN A 250 11.36 9.33 -6.23
C GLN A 250 10.53 8.50 -5.23
N ALA A 251 10.98 7.31 -4.86
CA ALA A 251 10.37 6.52 -3.80
C ALA A 251 10.43 7.24 -2.44
N LEU A 252 11.58 7.80 -2.09
CA LEU A 252 11.73 8.62 -0.87
C LEU A 252 10.89 9.91 -0.92
N ALA A 253 10.79 10.55 -2.09
CA ALA A 253 9.92 11.71 -2.28
C ALA A 253 8.43 11.36 -2.07
N LEU A 254 8.00 10.17 -2.50
CA LEU A 254 6.65 9.68 -2.27
C LEU A 254 6.40 9.43 -0.77
N GLU A 255 7.35 8.82 -0.07
CA GLU A 255 7.25 8.59 1.38
C GLU A 255 7.21 9.90 2.18
N ALA A 256 7.91 10.94 1.74
CA ALA A 256 7.86 12.26 2.37
C ALA A 256 6.45 12.89 2.34
N MET A 257 5.57 12.45 1.43
CA MET A 257 4.17 12.88 1.39
C MET A 257 3.33 12.31 2.54
N ASN A 258 3.82 11.31 3.28
CA ASN A 258 3.09 10.70 4.40
C ASN A 258 2.70 11.68 5.50
N ALA A 259 3.40 12.79 5.66
CA ALA A 259 3.07 13.84 6.63
C ALA A 259 1.65 14.43 6.47
N VAL A 260 1.05 14.29 5.28
CA VAL A 260 -0.30 14.81 5.01
C VAL A 260 -1.41 13.98 5.66
N TRP A 261 -1.17 12.68 5.90
CA TRP A 261 -2.23 11.74 6.29
C TRP A 261 -2.86 12.08 7.64
N LYS A 262 -2.08 12.54 8.61
CA LYS A 262 -2.62 12.96 9.91
C LYS A 262 -3.67 14.05 9.78
N LYS A 263 -3.39 15.07 8.97
CA LYS A 263 -4.33 16.16 8.70
C LYS A 263 -5.60 15.66 8.00
N LEU A 264 -5.44 14.83 7.00
CA LEU A 264 -6.57 14.24 6.27
C LEU A 264 -7.43 13.33 7.15
N ASN A 265 -6.82 12.58 8.09
CA ASN A 265 -7.54 11.79 9.08
C ASN A 265 -8.43 12.67 9.97
N GLU A 266 -7.90 13.80 10.42
CA GLU A 266 -8.65 14.78 11.25
C GLU A 266 -9.80 15.41 10.46
N GLU A 267 -9.56 15.76 9.19
CA GLU A 267 -10.56 16.32 8.30
C GLU A 267 -11.68 15.31 8.01
N ASP A 268 -11.36 14.07 7.69
CA ASP A 268 -12.36 13.03 7.44
C ASP A 268 -13.12 12.63 8.71
N THR A 269 -12.47 12.64 9.88
CA THR A 269 -13.14 12.45 11.17
C THR A 269 -14.25 13.49 11.39
N LYS A 270 -13.93 14.76 11.16
CA LYS A 270 -14.91 15.87 11.27
C LYS A 270 -16.02 15.72 10.23
N ARG A 271 -15.67 15.41 8.99
CA ARG A 271 -16.61 15.22 7.89
C ARG A 271 -17.58 14.08 8.16
N GLN A 272 -17.10 12.96 8.72
CA GLN A 272 -17.96 11.83 9.12
C GLN A 272 -19.00 12.25 10.16
N ALA A 273 -18.60 13.00 11.17
CA ALA A 273 -19.54 13.54 12.17
C ALA A 273 -20.57 14.50 11.55
N GLN A 274 -20.14 15.36 10.62
CA GLN A 274 -21.02 16.33 9.93
C GLN A 274 -22.12 15.65 9.08
N VAL A 275 -21.85 14.48 8.51
CA VAL A 275 -22.85 13.70 7.76
C VAL A 275 -23.66 12.76 8.66
N GLY A 276 -23.51 12.85 9.98
CA GLY A 276 -24.33 12.13 10.96
C GLY A 276 -23.82 10.73 11.34
N ILE A 277 -22.60 10.38 10.99
CA ILE A 277 -21.99 9.12 11.46
C ILE A 277 -21.63 9.28 12.94
N GLN A 278 -22.26 8.43 13.78
CA GLN A 278 -22.06 8.44 15.22
C GLN A 278 -20.84 7.61 15.61
N THR A 279 -20.02 8.11 16.53
CA THR A 279 -18.88 7.38 17.05
C THR A 279 -19.33 6.49 18.23
N ILE A 280 -19.06 5.19 18.15
CA ILE A 280 -19.18 4.25 19.27
C ILE A 280 -17.83 4.21 19.98
N THR A 281 -17.78 4.67 21.20
CA THR A 281 -16.58 4.65 22.05
C THR A 281 -16.83 3.72 23.23
N PHE A 282 -15.92 2.79 23.47
CA PHE A 282 -15.95 1.89 24.63
C PHE A 282 -15.28 2.57 25.84
N ASP A 283 -15.59 2.09 27.05
CA ASP A 283 -14.82 2.47 28.21
C ASP A 283 -13.33 2.07 28.06
N PRO A 284 -12.40 2.70 28.80
CA PRO A 284 -10.98 2.47 28.60
C PRO A 284 -10.52 1.01 28.73
N ALA A 285 -11.12 0.24 29.62
CA ALA A 285 -10.76 -1.16 29.83
C ALA A 285 -11.24 -2.04 28.66
N THR A 286 -12.45 -1.79 28.18
CA THR A 286 -13.01 -2.46 27.00
C THR A 286 -12.26 -2.06 25.73
N ALA A 287 -11.95 -0.78 25.56
CA ALA A 287 -11.15 -0.29 24.42
C ALA A 287 -9.75 -0.93 24.38
N LYS A 288 -9.11 -1.08 25.55
CA LYS A 288 -7.83 -1.79 25.64
C LYS A 288 -7.95 -3.24 25.21
N LYS A 289 -8.95 -3.98 25.71
CA LYS A 289 -9.19 -5.39 25.33
C LYS A 289 -9.45 -5.53 23.83
N TYR A 290 -10.21 -4.60 23.26
CA TYR A 290 -10.48 -4.54 21.81
C TYR A 290 -9.22 -4.42 20.99
N LEU A 291 -8.30 -3.52 21.36
CA LEU A 291 -7.01 -3.36 20.69
C LEU A 291 -6.07 -4.54 20.92
N ASP A 292 -5.97 -5.03 22.16
CA ASP A 292 -5.15 -6.19 22.51
C ASP A 292 -5.56 -7.39 21.65
N LEU A 293 -6.87 -7.68 21.56
CA LEU A 293 -7.41 -8.76 20.72
C LEU A 293 -7.03 -8.58 19.25
N ALA A 294 -7.15 -7.34 18.72
CA ALA A 294 -6.81 -7.06 17.33
C ALA A 294 -5.37 -7.45 17.00
N TYR A 295 -4.41 -6.97 17.79
CA TYR A 295 -2.98 -7.24 17.56
C TYR A 295 -2.57 -8.67 17.90
N GLU A 296 -3.13 -9.25 18.96
CA GLU A 296 -2.85 -10.64 19.37
C GLU A 296 -3.22 -11.64 18.28
N VAL A 297 -4.47 -11.61 17.82
CA VAL A 297 -4.92 -12.57 16.80
C VAL A 297 -4.22 -12.38 15.47
N ALA A 298 -3.89 -11.14 15.10
CA ALA A 298 -3.20 -10.85 13.86
C ALA A 298 -1.75 -11.35 13.91
N TRP A 299 -1.00 -11.04 14.96
CA TRP A 299 0.37 -11.53 15.10
C TRP A 299 0.44 -13.05 15.28
N ALA A 300 -0.49 -13.65 16.02
CA ALA A 300 -0.56 -15.10 16.15
C ALA A 300 -0.77 -15.77 14.78
N SER A 301 -1.69 -15.22 13.98
CA SER A 301 -1.95 -15.69 12.61
C SER A 301 -0.75 -15.49 11.68
N ALA A 302 -0.12 -14.31 11.77
CA ALA A 302 1.04 -13.93 10.99
C ALA A 302 2.23 -14.88 11.24
N VAL A 303 2.59 -15.09 12.50
CA VAL A 303 3.69 -15.99 12.88
C VAL A 303 3.40 -17.43 12.50
N LYS A 304 2.13 -17.89 12.65
CA LYS A 304 1.71 -19.23 12.22
C LYS A 304 1.82 -19.43 10.71
N ALA A 305 1.45 -18.40 9.93
CA ALA A 305 1.49 -18.45 8.46
C ALA A 305 2.92 -18.34 7.89
N SER A 306 3.82 -17.69 8.63
CA SER A 306 5.24 -17.54 8.25
C SER A 306 6.14 -17.76 9.46
N PRO A 307 6.39 -19.03 9.85
CA PRO A 307 7.27 -19.34 10.98
C PRO A 307 8.71 -18.86 10.77
N GLU A 308 9.18 -18.82 9.54
CA GLU A 308 10.54 -18.38 9.17
C GLU A 308 10.72 -16.86 9.33
N HIS A 309 9.77 -16.06 8.83
CA HIS A 309 9.93 -14.60 8.75
C HIS A 309 9.08 -13.85 9.77
N GLY A 310 7.96 -14.43 10.22
CA GLY A 310 7.00 -13.79 11.13
C GLY A 310 7.59 -13.26 12.42
N PRO A 311 8.39 -14.06 13.18
CA PRO A 311 9.01 -13.60 14.42
C PRO A 311 9.94 -12.39 14.20
N GLN A 312 10.75 -12.41 13.13
CA GLN A 312 11.68 -11.33 12.82
C GLN A 312 10.93 -10.07 12.35
N LEU A 313 9.91 -10.21 11.50
CA LEU A 313 9.09 -9.08 11.09
C LEU A 313 8.35 -8.47 12.28
N LYS A 314 7.79 -9.29 13.18
CA LYS A 314 7.17 -8.81 14.42
C LYS A 314 8.16 -7.97 15.22
N LYS A 315 9.39 -8.46 15.45
CA LYS A 315 10.44 -7.74 16.20
C LYS A 315 10.79 -6.41 15.54
N LEU A 316 10.90 -6.38 14.20
CA LEU A 316 11.32 -5.19 13.44
C LEU A 316 10.22 -4.15 13.29
N LEU A 317 8.94 -4.53 13.31
CA LEU A 317 7.79 -3.67 13.05
C LEU A 317 7.06 -3.21 14.32
N SER A 318 7.30 -3.86 15.46
CA SER A 318 6.70 -3.48 16.76
C SER A 318 7.59 -2.49 17.53
N LYS A 319 6.95 -1.70 18.43
CA LYS A 319 7.64 -0.84 19.42
C LYS A 319 8.09 -1.66 20.61
#